data_11fd2e40c8a7722a5b387f8941407f42
#
_entry.id   11fd2e40c8a7722a5b387f8941407f42
#
_cell.length_a   1.000
_cell.length_b   1.000
_cell.length_c   1.000
_cell.angle_alpha   90.00
_cell.angle_beta   90.00
_cell.angle_gamma   90.00
#
_symmetry.space_group_name_H-M   'P 1'
#
loop_
_entity.id
_entity.type
_entity.pdbx_description
1 polymer ?
#
loop_
_entity_poly.entity_id
_entity_poly.type
_entity_poly.pdbx_seq_one_letter_code
_entity_poly.pdbx_strand_id
1 'polypeptide(L)'
;MAAFALVLVGAGNPAPSLSAYIGKYPSDKVAGISLYNNPKFRILVSGAAPNMSIRTTVLTNGVETPVERQGALLVARVCEPHNCNGHQWTVAILLPNGPAAICYHDGDLMDGDARWFIGGTSIGRSQGCWEGNHTDVPDAVITRLARGH
;
A
#
# COMPACT_ATOMS: atom_id res chain seq x y z
N MET A 1 40.15 -4.09 39.10
CA MET A 1 38.74 -4.49 38.94
C MET A 1 38.13 -3.60 37.87
N ALA A 2 37.84 -4.14 36.69
CA ALA A 2 37.25 -3.38 35.58
C ALA A 2 35.72 -3.59 35.61
N ALA A 3 34.98 -2.52 35.78
CA ALA A 3 33.52 -2.56 35.75
C ALA A 3 33.05 -2.57 34.28
N PHE A 4 32.44 -3.66 33.84
CA PHE A 4 31.74 -3.72 32.56
C PHE A 4 30.40 -3.01 32.69
N ALA A 5 30.25 -1.88 32.02
CA ALA A 5 28.96 -1.21 31.89
C ALA A 5 28.13 -2.01 30.87
N LEU A 6 27.05 -2.62 31.35
CA LEU A 6 26.04 -3.28 30.49
C LEU A 6 25.23 -2.19 29.80
N VAL A 7 25.46 -1.97 28.50
CA VAL A 7 24.62 -1.08 27.69
C VAL A 7 23.32 -1.84 27.40
N LEU A 8 22.25 -1.49 28.09
CA LEU A 8 20.90 -1.92 27.76
C LEU A 8 20.49 -1.26 26.43
N VAL A 9 20.61 -1.99 25.34
CA VAL A 9 20.00 -1.61 24.06
C VAL A 9 18.50 -1.68 24.28
N GLY A 10 17.86 -0.52 24.40
CA GLY A 10 16.42 -0.43 24.51
C GLY A 10 15.77 -1.07 23.29
N ALA A 11 14.99 -2.13 23.49
CA ALA A 11 14.18 -2.71 22.47
C ALA A 11 13.13 -1.65 22.05
N GLY A 12 13.30 -1.06 20.86
CA GLY A 12 12.31 -0.15 20.29
C GLY A 12 10.96 -0.85 20.21
N ASN A 13 9.87 -0.13 20.48
CA ASN A 13 8.52 -0.67 20.37
C ASN A 13 8.33 -1.25 18.95
N PRO A 14 7.72 -2.43 18.82
CA PRO A 14 7.44 -3.01 17.51
C PRO A 14 6.52 -2.10 16.71
N ALA A 15 6.70 -2.05 15.40
CA ALA A 15 5.83 -1.28 14.51
C ALA A 15 4.37 -1.76 14.63
N PRO A 16 3.37 -0.86 14.53
CA PRO A 16 1.96 -1.22 14.57
C PRO A 16 1.60 -2.27 13.53
N SER A 17 0.64 -3.14 13.84
CA SER A 17 0.07 -4.03 12.83
C SER A 17 -0.60 -3.22 11.71
N LEU A 18 -0.66 -3.77 10.50
CA LEU A 18 -1.32 -3.10 9.38
C LEU A 18 -2.80 -2.83 9.66
N SER A 19 -3.48 -3.73 10.36
CA SER A 19 -4.89 -3.57 10.75
C SER A 19 -5.15 -2.34 11.62
N ALA A 20 -4.14 -1.85 12.35
CA ALA A 20 -4.28 -0.67 13.20
C ALA A 20 -4.49 0.65 12.42
N TYR A 21 -4.24 0.64 11.12
CA TYR A 21 -4.45 1.79 10.24
C TYR A 21 -5.85 1.83 9.61
N ILE A 22 -6.67 0.81 9.76
CA ILE A 22 -8.03 0.79 9.22
C ILE A 22 -8.85 1.92 9.85
N GLY A 23 -9.51 2.74 9.02
CA GLY A 23 -10.24 3.94 9.43
C GLY A 23 -9.37 5.18 9.64
N LYS A 24 -8.06 5.10 9.45
CA LYS A 24 -7.11 6.22 9.51
C LYS A 24 -6.69 6.61 8.09
N TYR A 25 -6.30 7.86 7.90
CA TYR A 25 -5.62 8.24 6.67
C TYR A 25 -4.22 7.62 6.64
N PRO A 26 -3.69 7.23 5.45
CA PRO A 26 -2.34 6.67 5.35
C PRO A 26 -1.24 7.52 5.98
N SER A 27 -1.40 8.85 6.00
CA SER A 27 -0.47 9.80 6.64
C SER A 27 -0.64 9.91 8.15
N ASP A 28 -1.76 9.47 8.73
CA ASP A 28 -1.98 9.49 10.17
C ASP A 28 -0.99 8.57 10.89
N LYS A 29 -0.54 9.02 12.06
CA LYS A 29 0.40 8.25 12.88
C LYS A 29 -0.33 7.34 13.86
N VAL A 30 0.01 6.06 13.82
CA VAL A 30 -0.34 5.06 14.84
C VAL A 30 0.93 4.72 15.59
N ALA A 31 0.96 4.89 16.91
CA ALA A 31 2.17 4.75 17.74
C ALA A 31 3.40 5.47 17.13
N GLY A 32 3.19 6.67 16.59
CA GLY A 32 4.24 7.53 16.04
C GLY A 32 4.65 7.22 14.59
N ILE A 33 4.08 6.19 13.95
CA ILE A 33 4.46 5.72 12.61
C ILE A 33 3.26 5.83 11.66
N SER A 34 3.41 6.51 10.51
CA SER A 34 2.40 6.51 9.45
C SER A 34 2.42 5.19 8.67
N LEU A 35 1.35 4.90 7.91
CA LEU A 35 1.32 3.71 7.06
C LEU A 35 2.49 3.70 6.07
N TYR A 36 2.80 4.85 5.45
CA TYR A 36 3.94 4.99 4.52
C TYR A 36 5.30 4.66 5.13
N ASN A 37 5.45 4.88 6.44
CA ASN A 37 6.69 4.60 7.17
C ASN A 37 6.66 3.27 7.93
N ASN A 38 5.54 2.54 7.88
CA ASN A 38 5.46 1.22 8.47
C ASN A 38 6.38 0.24 7.71
N PRO A 39 7.35 -0.39 8.37
CA PRO A 39 8.34 -1.25 7.69
C PRO A 39 7.71 -2.38 6.89
N LYS A 40 6.64 -2.98 7.42
CA LYS A 40 5.92 -4.06 6.75
C LYS A 40 5.22 -3.58 5.49
N PHE A 41 4.51 -2.46 5.56
CA PHE A 41 3.87 -1.84 4.40
C PHE A 41 4.89 -1.57 3.29
N ARG A 42 6.03 -0.96 3.64
CA ARG A 42 7.10 -0.67 2.69
C ARG A 42 7.67 -1.91 2.01
N ILE A 43 7.89 -2.99 2.77
CA ILE A 43 8.36 -4.28 2.23
C ILE A 43 7.34 -4.85 1.25
N LEU A 44 6.06 -4.88 1.61
CA LEU A 44 4.99 -5.44 0.77
C LEU A 44 4.79 -4.62 -0.51
N VAL A 45 4.79 -3.28 -0.41
CA VAL A 45 4.74 -2.39 -1.59
C VAL A 45 5.97 -2.60 -2.48
N SER A 46 7.16 -2.72 -1.90
CA SER A 46 8.38 -2.97 -2.67
C SER A 46 8.35 -4.31 -3.41
N GLY A 47 7.75 -5.33 -2.82
CA GLY A 47 7.58 -6.63 -3.45
C GLY A 47 6.51 -6.66 -4.55
N ALA A 48 5.50 -5.80 -4.46
CA ALA A 48 4.40 -5.73 -5.44
C ALA A 48 4.72 -4.81 -6.62
N ALA A 49 5.50 -3.75 -6.40
CA ALA A 49 5.77 -2.72 -7.42
C ALA A 49 6.62 -3.27 -8.58
N PRO A 50 6.26 -2.94 -9.85
CA PRO A 50 6.99 -3.43 -11.02
C PRO A 50 8.34 -2.73 -11.23
N ASN A 51 8.52 -1.54 -10.68
CA ASN A 51 9.74 -0.74 -10.80
C ASN A 51 9.88 0.28 -9.68
N MET A 52 11.04 0.94 -9.64
CA MET A 52 11.39 1.93 -8.63
C MET A 52 10.47 3.17 -8.67
N SER A 53 10.10 3.62 -9.86
CA SER A 53 9.27 4.83 -10.04
C SER A 53 7.89 4.65 -9.40
N ILE A 54 7.18 3.57 -9.75
CA ILE A 54 5.87 3.25 -9.16
C ILE A 54 5.99 3.01 -7.66
N ARG A 55 7.02 2.29 -7.20
CA ARG A 55 7.27 2.08 -5.78
C ARG A 55 7.40 3.41 -5.02
N THR A 56 8.19 4.34 -5.54
CA THR A 56 8.42 5.65 -4.90
C THR A 56 7.13 6.46 -4.84
N THR A 57 6.37 6.51 -5.95
CA THR A 57 5.09 7.21 -6.00
C THR A 57 4.10 6.66 -4.98
N VAL A 58 3.93 5.34 -4.95
CA VAL A 58 2.96 4.67 -4.06
C VAL A 58 3.30 4.85 -2.57
N LEU A 59 4.56 5.08 -2.24
CA LEU A 59 5.02 5.38 -0.89
C LEU A 59 5.01 6.88 -0.54
N THR A 60 4.49 7.71 -1.44
CA THR A 60 4.37 9.16 -1.24
C THR A 60 2.93 9.52 -0.90
N ASN A 61 2.73 10.45 0.02
CA ASN A 61 1.41 10.97 0.33
C ASN A 61 0.85 11.83 -0.82
N GLY A 62 -0.47 11.95 -0.84
CA GLY A 62 -1.21 12.77 -1.81
C GLY A 62 -2.57 13.13 -1.23
N VAL A 63 -3.59 13.17 -2.07
CA VAL A 63 -4.98 13.20 -1.62
C VAL A 63 -5.38 11.79 -1.25
N GLU A 64 -5.72 11.57 0.00
CA GLU A 64 -5.93 10.27 0.61
C GLU A 64 -7.39 10.03 0.95
N THR A 65 -7.81 8.77 0.92
CA THR A 65 -9.02 8.32 1.63
C THR A 65 -8.61 7.59 2.91
N PRO A 66 -9.52 7.47 3.91
CA PRO A 66 -9.26 6.56 5.02
C PRO A 66 -8.97 5.15 4.53
N VAL A 67 -8.02 4.48 5.16
CA VAL A 67 -7.71 3.07 4.90
C VAL A 67 -8.94 2.23 5.20
N GLU A 68 -9.35 1.41 4.24
CA GLU A 68 -10.55 0.58 4.35
C GLU A 68 -10.19 -0.90 4.55
N ARG A 69 -11.19 -1.63 5.06
CA ARG A 69 -11.17 -3.08 5.07
C ARG A 69 -12.17 -3.60 4.06
N GLN A 70 -11.69 -4.38 3.08
CA GLN A 70 -12.52 -5.11 2.14
C GLN A 70 -12.30 -6.61 2.33
N GLY A 71 -13.22 -7.27 3.05
CA GLY A 71 -13.03 -8.67 3.44
C GLY A 71 -11.76 -8.88 4.27
N ALA A 72 -10.83 -9.68 3.76
CA ALA A 72 -9.51 -9.91 4.35
C ALA A 72 -8.45 -8.89 3.91
N LEU A 73 -8.80 -7.91 3.08
CA LEU A 73 -7.87 -6.92 2.55
C LEU A 73 -7.86 -5.64 3.39
N LEU A 74 -6.66 -5.07 3.57
CA LEU A 74 -6.46 -3.65 3.83
C LEU A 74 -6.36 -2.96 2.48
N VAL A 75 -7.07 -1.85 2.28
CA VAL A 75 -7.07 -1.08 1.03
C VAL A 75 -6.78 0.39 1.31
N ALA A 76 -5.69 0.89 0.75
CA ALA A 76 -5.28 2.28 0.83
C ALA A 76 -5.32 2.91 -0.56
N ARG A 77 -6.00 4.08 -0.68
CA ARG A 77 -6.17 4.79 -1.96
C ARG A 77 -5.63 6.19 -1.85
N VAL A 78 -4.89 6.58 -2.87
CA VAL A 78 -4.22 7.89 -2.95
C VAL A 78 -4.23 8.37 -4.39
N CYS A 79 -4.30 9.68 -4.59
CA CYS A 79 -4.10 10.30 -5.89
C CYS A 79 -3.24 11.55 -5.80
N GLU A 80 -2.73 11.97 -6.93
CA GLU A 80 -1.98 13.20 -7.05
C GLU A 80 -2.91 14.41 -6.81
N PRO A 81 -2.50 15.38 -5.97
CA PRO A 81 -3.26 16.62 -5.79
C PRO A 81 -3.58 17.31 -7.12
N HIS A 82 -4.84 17.70 -7.29
CA HIS A 82 -5.39 18.34 -8.52
C HIS A 82 -5.41 17.46 -9.77
N ASN A 83 -5.04 16.17 -9.67
CA ASN A 83 -4.98 15.25 -10.81
C ASN A 83 -5.49 13.83 -10.47
N CYS A 84 -6.50 13.72 -9.61
CA CYS A 84 -7.00 12.42 -9.15
C CYS A 84 -7.55 11.53 -10.27
N ASN A 85 -8.09 12.11 -11.33
CA ASN A 85 -8.57 11.35 -12.47
C ASN A 85 -7.43 10.83 -13.37
N GLY A 86 -6.33 11.58 -13.42
CA GLY A 86 -5.19 11.26 -14.30
C GLY A 86 -4.08 10.46 -13.61
N HIS A 87 -3.92 10.62 -12.30
CA HIS A 87 -2.84 9.97 -11.57
C HIS A 87 -3.31 9.49 -10.20
N GLN A 88 -3.51 8.20 -10.08
CA GLN A 88 -4.04 7.55 -8.87
C GLN A 88 -3.44 6.17 -8.66
N TRP A 89 -3.42 5.73 -7.40
CA TRP A 89 -2.97 4.39 -7.03
C TRP A 89 -3.73 3.83 -5.83
N THR A 90 -3.80 2.51 -5.80
CA THR A 90 -4.40 1.74 -4.71
C THR A 90 -3.43 0.65 -4.29
N VAL A 91 -3.26 0.47 -2.98
CA VAL A 91 -2.56 -0.67 -2.40
C VAL A 91 -3.56 -1.56 -1.70
N ALA A 92 -3.63 -2.81 -2.11
CA ALA A 92 -4.43 -3.84 -1.45
C ALA A 92 -3.51 -4.89 -0.83
N ILE A 93 -3.65 -5.14 0.47
CA ILE A 93 -2.81 -6.09 1.21
C ILE A 93 -3.68 -7.16 1.84
N LEU A 94 -3.39 -8.42 1.57
CA LEU A 94 -4.02 -9.53 2.28
C LEU A 94 -3.53 -9.56 3.74
N LEU A 95 -4.45 -9.31 4.67
CA LEU A 95 -4.12 -9.30 6.09
C LEU A 95 -3.89 -10.72 6.63
N PRO A 96 -3.04 -10.88 7.66
CA PRO A 96 -2.29 -9.83 8.37
C PRO A 96 -0.93 -9.48 7.74
N ASN A 97 -0.41 -10.27 6.80
CA ASN A 97 1.00 -10.25 6.41
C ASN A 97 1.27 -10.15 4.91
N GLY A 98 0.27 -9.88 4.09
CA GLY A 98 0.38 -9.85 2.64
C GLY A 98 0.15 -11.22 1.98
N PRO A 99 0.31 -11.35 0.68
CA PRO A 99 0.97 -10.40 -0.23
C PRO A 99 0.20 -9.10 -0.49
N ALA A 100 0.81 -8.19 -1.26
CA ALA A 100 0.21 -6.96 -1.71
C ALA A 100 -0.03 -6.97 -3.22
N ALA A 101 -1.07 -6.24 -3.63
CA ALA A 101 -1.29 -5.81 -5.01
C ALA A 101 -1.26 -4.28 -5.08
N ILE A 102 -0.74 -3.74 -6.16
CA ILE A 102 -0.75 -2.32 -6.47
C ILE A 102 -1.56 -2.11 -7.74
N CYS A 103 -2.57 -1.25 -7.69
CA CYS A 103 -3.13 -0.61 -8.87
C CYS A 103 -2.43 0.72 -9.09
N TYR A 104 -2.04 0.99 -10.31
CA TYR A 104 -1.42 2.25 -10.71
C TYR A 104 -2.01 2.76 -12.00
N HIS A 105 -2.39 4.03 -12.01
CA HIS A 105 -2.90 4.75 -13.16
C HIS A 105 -2.13 6.06 -13.32
N ASP A 106 -1.58 6.27 -14.49
CA ASP A 106 -0.97 7.52 -14.90
C ASP A 106 -1.39 7.79 -16.35
N GLY A 107 -2.38 8.66 -16.52
CA GLY A 107 -3.01 8.95 -17.82
C GLY A 107 -2.05 9.53 -18.85
N ASP A 108 -0.95 10.14 -18.41
CA ASP A 108 0.07 10.70 -19.29
C ASP A 108 1.04 9.63 -19.83
N LEU A 109 1.22 8.54 -19.05
CA LEU A 109 2.21 7.50 -19.35
C LEU A 109 1.60 6.16 -19.76
N MET A 110 0.30 5.92 -19.53
CA MET A 110 -0.30 4.59 -19.59
C MET A 110 -1.60 4.58 -20.40
N ASP A 111 -1.62 4.95 -21.65
CA ASP A 111 -2.74 4.79 -22.60
C ASP A 111 -4.18 4.83 -22.01
N GLY A 112 -4.37 5.56 -20.90
CA GLY A 112 -5.66 5.74 -20.23
C GLY A 112 -6.12 4.60 -19.30
N ASP A 113 -5.46 3.44 -19.27
CA ASP A 113 -5.83 2.31 -18.43
C ASP A 113 -5.00 2.23 -17.14
N ALA A 114 -5.64 1.86 -16.03
CA ALA A 114 -4.96 1.44 -14.81
C ALA A 114 -4.46 -0.01 -14.94
N ARG A 115 -3.37 -0.33 -14.26
CA ARG A 115 -2.80 -1.68 -14.20
C ARG A 115 -2.64 -2.17 -12.78
N TRP A 116 -2.96 -3.44 -12.58
CA TRP A 116 -2.73 -4.13 -11.32
C TRP A 116 -1.45 -4.95 -11.39
N PHE A 117 -0.65 -4.88 -10.31
CA PHE A 117 0.63 -5.58 -10.17
C PHE A 117 0.66 -6.42 -8.90
N ILE A 118 1.17 -7.63 -9.00
CA ILE A 118 1.54 -8.50 -7.87
C ILE A 118 2.92 -9.07 -8.17
N GLY A 119 3.83 -9.03 -7.18
CA GLY A 119 5.19 -9.54 -7.36
C GLY A 119 5.94 -8.90 -8.53
N GLY A 120 5.69 -7.61 -8.81
CA GLY A 120 6.32 -6.89 -9.91
C GLY A 120 5.73 -7.19 -11.30
N THR A 121 4.73 -8.06 -11.40
CA THR A 121 4.14 -8.50 -12.68
C THR A 121 2.73 -7.93 -12.85
N SER A 122 2.41 -7.41 -14.05
CA SER A 122 1.06 -6.99 -14.38
C SER A 122 0.13 -8.20 -14.46
N ILE A 123 -1.01 -8.12 -13.73
CA ILE A 123 -2.00 -9.21 -13.67
C ILE A 123 -3.34 -8.83 -14.29
N GLY A 124 -3.51 -7.60 -14.72
CA GLY A 124 -4.74 -7.13 -15.35
C GLY A 124 -4.80 -5.62 -15.51
N ARG A 125 -5.82 -5.19 -16.24
CA ARG A 125 -6.15 -3.78 -16.47
C ARG A 125 -7.51 -3.45 -15.90
N SER A 126 -7.74 -2.19 -15.55
CA SER A 126 -9.02 -1.61 -15.20
C SER A 126 -9.10 -0.18 -15.71
N GLN A 127 -10.29 0.43 -15.71
CA GLN A 127 -10.45 1.82 -16.15
C GLN A 127 -9.76 2.80 -15.21
N GLY A 128 -9.71 2.48 -13.91
CA GLY A 128 -9.04 3.27 -12.88
C GLY A 128 -8.67 2.41 -11.69
N CYS A 129 -7.94 2.98 -10.74
CA CYS A 129 -7.60 2.31 -9.48
C CYS A 129 -8.70 2.48 -8.43
N TRP A 130 -9.50 3.53 -8.57
CA TRP A 130 -10.72 3.79 -7.81
C TRP A 130 -11.53 4.83 -8.55
N GLU A 131 -12.79 4.52 -8.86
CA GLU A 131 -13.69 5.38 -9.60
C GLU A 131 -14.98 5.57 -8.82
N GLY A 132 -15.32 6.82 -8.53
CA GLY A 132 -16.58 7.21 -7.92
C GLY A 132 -16.90 6.41 -6.65
N ASN A 133 -18.09 5.78 -6.63
CA ASN A 133 -18.56 4.97 -5.51
C ASN A 133 -18.21 3.47 -5.63
N HIS A 134 -17.51 3.06 -6.70
CA HIS A 134 -17.13 1.68 -6.96
C HIS A 134 -15.63 1.51 -6.79
N THR A 135 -15.23 1.26 -5.55
CA THR A 135 -13.82 1.23 -5.15
C THR A 135 -13.35 -0.16 -4.77
N ASP A 136 -14.10 -1.19 -5.11
CA ASP A 136 -13.75 -2.55 -4.72
C ASP A 136 -12.55 -3.06 -5.52
N VAL A 137 -11.66 -3.74 -4.82
CA VAL A 137 -10.57 -4.49 -5.45
C VAL A 137 -11.19 -5.59 -6.31
N PRO A 138 -10.82 -5.73 -7.61
CA PRO A 138 -11.41 -6.73 -8.47
C PRO A 138 -11.23 -8.17 -7.96
N ASP A 139 -12.24 -9.01 -8.14
CA ASP A 139 -12.22 -10.42 -7.70
C ASP A 139 -11.01 -11.20 -8.24
N ALA A 140 -10.59 -10.91 -9.46
CA ALA A 140 -9.40 -11.53 -10.06
C ALA A 140 -8.13 -11.20 -9.27
N VAL A 141 -8.01 -9.97 -8.75
CA VAL A 141 -6.88 -9.54 -7.90
C VAL A 141 -6.97 -10.24 -6.55
N ILE A 142 -8.16 -10.26 -5.93
CA ILE A 142 -8.39 -10.92 -4.64
C ILE A 142 -8.01 -12.40 -4.73
N THR A 143 -8.49 -13.08 -5.78
CA THR A 143 -8.20 -14.50 -6.03
C THR A 143 -6.70 -14.74 -6.18
N ARG A 144 -6.00 -13.86 -6.90
CA ARG A 144 -4.56 -13.99 -7.11
C ARG A 144 -3.78 -13.78 -5.81
N LEU A 145 -4.16 -12.80 -5.00
CA LEU A 145 -3.56 -12.56 -3.67
C LEU A 145 -3.75 -13.78 -2.75
N ALA A 146 -4.94 -14.38 -2.77
CA ALA A 146 -5.26 -15.52 -1.90
C ALA A 146 -4.51 -16.81 -2.25
N ARG A 147 -4.13 -16.98 -3.53
CA ARG A 147 -3.41 -18.19 -3.97
C ARG A 147 -1.94 -18.23 -3.54
N GLY A 148 -1.38 -17.07 -3.17
CA GLY A 148 0.07 -16.96 -3.00
C GLY A 148 0.82 -17.18 -4.31
N HIS A 149 2.08 -16.86 -4.34
CA HIS A 149 2.96 -17.17 -5.50
C HIS A 149 3.55 -18.55 -5.35
#